data_ec92f928287576ce8fbabe730b99e2d0
#
_entry.id   ec92f928287576ce8fbabe730b99e2d0
#
_cell.length_a   1.000
_cell.length_b   1.000
_cell.length_c   1.000
_cell.angle_alpha   90.00
_cell.angle_beta   90.00
_cell.angle_gamma   90.00
#
_symmetry.space_group_name_H-M   'P 1'
#
loop_
_entity.id
_entity.type
_entity.pdbx_description
1 polymer ?
#
loop_
_entity_poly.entity_id
_entity_poly.type
_entity_poly.pdbx_seq_one_letter_code
_entity_poly.pdbx_strand_id
1 'polypeptide(L)'
;MMSNKQQTIKNEISLSGVGIHTGNTVNLTFKPAPINHGFAFMRVDLEGEPIIAAKAEYVVNTQRGTNLEKNGVQIQTSEHVLAAAVGLGIDNLLIEIDASEPPIMDGSSKFFVEALEKAGIEEQDAEVKEYIVKDIISYRDEITGSEIILMPSDKYEVTTMVDFGTKILGTQNATLNHISNFKEEIADARTFSFLHEIEMLLENDLIKGGDLNNAIVYVDKELSEETMGKLKKAFKKDDIAVQPNGILDNLELHWANEAARHKLLDVIGDLALTGLRIRGKVIANKPGHLVNTQFAKKLSKIIKMEQRNNVPQFDLNEAPLMDIHQIMDILPHRPPFLLIDRILELSDKHVIGMKNVTMNENFFVGHFPGAPVMPGVLQVEAMAQCGGVLVLSTVPDPENYLTYFMKMDNVKFKQKVLPGDTLIFKCELISPIRRGICHMQAYGYANGKLVVEAELMAQIAKKQ
;
A
#
# COMPACT_ATOMS: atom_id res chain seq x y z
N MET A 1 -21.39 9.02 -2.60
CA MET A 1 -20.33 9.10 -1.57
C MET A 1 -19.69 7.74 -1.48
N MET A 2 -18.38 7.67 -1.32
CA MET A 2 -17.72 6.38 -1.04
C MET A 2 -18.16 5.85 0.32
N SER A 3 -18.22 4.52 0.47
CA SER A 3 -18.54 3.89 1.74
C SER A 3 -17.49 4.19 2.81
N ASN A 4 -17.92 4.32 4.06
CA ASN A 4 -17.03 4.37 5.24
C ASN A 4 -16.57 2.97 5.67
N LYS A 5 -17.15 1.92 5.08
CA LYS A 5 -16.72 0.53 5.27
C LYS A 5 -15.80 0.07 4.16
N GLN A 6 -14.90 -0.86 4.49
CA GLN A 6 -14.05 -1.51 3.50
C GLN A 6 -14.90 -2.23 2.45
N GLN A 7 -14.40 -2.29 1.23
CA GLN A 7 -15.09 -2.91 0.11
C GLN A 7 -14.20 -3.93 -0.60
N THR A 8 -14.84 -5.02 -1.06
CA THR A 8 -14.26 -5.99 -1.98
C THR A 8 -15.25 -6.25 -3.12
N ILE A 9 -14.97 -7.17 -4.02
CA ILE A 9 -15.93 -7.62 -5.04
C ILE A 9 -16.74 -8.80 -4.53
N LYS A 10 -17.93 -8.98 -5.10
CA LYS A 10 -18.91 -10.04 -4.72
C LYS A 10 -18.55 -11.39 -5.34
N ASN A 11 -18.23 -11.37 -6.62
CA ASN A 11 -17.98 -12.56 -7.43
C ASN A 11 -16.62 -12.43 -8.11
N GLU A 12 -15.97 -13.55 -8.37
CA GLU A 12 -14.79 -13.55 -9.24
C GLU A 12 -15.16 -13.22 -10.69
N ILE A 13 -14.24 -12.58 -11.38
CA ILE A 13 -14.40 -12.25 -12.80
C ILE A 13 -13.05 -12.26 -13.51
N SER A 14 -13.02 -12.80 -14.73
CA SER A 14 -11.81 -12.92 -15.54
C SER A 14 -11.85 -12.03 -16.77
N LEU A 15 -10.67 -11.56 -17.16
CA LEU A 15 -10.37 -10.84 -18.38
C LEU A 15 -9.22 -11.55 -19.09
N SER A 16 -9.23 -11.51 -20.43
CA SER A 16 -8.12 -12.01 -21.23
C SER A 16 -7.71 -10.95 -22.25
N GLY A 17 -6.42 -10.82 -22.49
CA GLY A 17 -5.87 -9.89 -23.46
C GLY A 17 -4.37 -10.11 -23.64
N VAL A 18 -3.66 -9.13 -24.18
CA VAL A 18 -2.23 -9.21 -24.49
C VAL A 18 -1.45 -8.22 -23.61
N GLY A 19 -0.32 -8.67 -23.04
CA GLY A 19 0.61 -7.79 -22.31
C GLY A 19 1.35 -6.87 -23.31
N ILE A 20 1.39 -5.56 -23.02
CA ILE A 20 1.96 -4.57 -23.97
C ILE A 20 3.45 -4.78 -24.25
N HIS A 21 4.22 -5.18 -23.24
CA HIS A 21 5.66 -5.36 -23.34
C HIS A 21 6.07 -6.80 -23.65
N THR A 22 5.29 -7.77 -23.18
CA THR A 22 5.58 -9.19 -23.37
C THR A 22 5.03 -9.75 -24.67
N GLY A 23 3.89 -9.23 -25.16
CA GLY A 23 3.15 -9.76 -26.31
C GLY A 23 2.44 -11.09 -26.02
N ASN A 24 2.49 -11.58 -24.80
CA ASN A 24 1.87 -12.83 -24.40
C ASN A 24 0.38 -12.63 -24.14
N THR A 25 -0.42 -13.65 -24.46
CA THR A 25 -1.80 -13.72 -23.99
C THR A 25 -1.80 -13.94 -22.48
N VAL A 26 -2.61 -13.19 -21.78
CA VAL A 26 -2.68 -13.13 -20.33
C VAL A 26 -4.13 -13.28 -19.89
N ASN A 27 -4.36 -14.15 -18.91
CA ASN A 27 -5.62 -14.22 -18.18
C ASN A 27 -5.43 -13.61 -16.79
N LEU A 28 -6.27 -12.64 -16.47
CA LEU A 28 -6.32 -11.96 -15.18
C LEU A 28 -7.67 -12.20 -14.55
N THR A 29 -7.70 -12.66 -13.30
CA THR A 29 -8.92 -12.91 -12.55
C THR A 29 -8.94 -12.08 -11.28
N PHE A 30 -9.94 -11.24 -11.14
CA PHE A 30 -10.22 -10.55 -9.88
C PHE A 30 -10.98 -11.48 -8.93
N LYS A 31 -10.53 -11.57 -7.69
CA LYS A 31 -11.17 -12.37 -6.63
C LYS A 31 -11.46 -11.54 -5.38
N PRO A 32 -12.55 -11.84 -4.66
CA PRO A 32 -12.79 -11.24 -3.35
C PRO A 32 -11.61 -11.49 -2.42
N ALA A 33 -11.30 -10.50 -1.59
CA ALA A 33 -10.23 -10.63 -0.59
C ALA A 33 -10.75 -10.25 0.81
N PRO A 34 -10.21 -10.85 1.88
CA PRO A 34 -10.69 -10.59 3.25
C PRO A 34 -10.37 -9.17 3.71
N ILE A 35 -11.05 -8.74 4.77
CA ILE A 35 -10.82 -7.47 5.47
C ILE A 35 -9.32 -7.26 5.73
N ASN A 36 -8.84 -6.05 5.45
CA ASN A 36 -7.44 -5.63 5.63
C ASN A 36 -6.42 -6.37 4.74
N HIS A 37 -6.87 -7.02 3.68
CA HIS A 37 -5.98 -7.67 2.71
C HIS A 37 -5.19 -6.64 1.89
N GLY A 38 -5.85 -5.54 1.49
CA GLY A 38 -5.32 -4.62 0.49
C GLY A 38 -5.33 -5.23 -0.91
N PHE A 39 -4.53 -4.68 -1.81
CA PHE A 39 -4.35 -5.22 -3.16
C PHE A 39 -3.15 -6.16 -3.20
N ALA A 40 -3.31 -7.32 -3.86
CA ALA A 40 -2.21 -8.25 -4.07
C ALA A 40 -2.36 -8.97 -5.42
N PHE A 41 -1.23 -9.26 -6.07
CA PHE A 41 -1.15 -10.07 -7.26
C PHE A 41 -0.68 -11.47 -6.91
N MET A 42 -1.30 -12.50 -7.50
CA MET A 42 -0.92 -13.91 -7.35
C MET A 42 -0.54 -14.48 -8.71
N ARG A 43 0.69 -15.00 -8.85
CA ARG A 43 1.22 -15.60 -10.09
C ARG A 43 0.83 -17.07 -10.13
N VAL A 44 -0.31 -17.36 -10.77
CA VAL A 44 -0.86 -18.73 -10.87
C VAL A 44 -0.13 -19.62 -11.88
N ASP A 45 0.73 -19.05 -12.70
CA ASP A 45 1.60 -19.77 -13.64
C ASP A 45 2.92 -20.26 -13.00
N LEU A 46 3.20 -19.88 -11.75
CA LEU A 46 4.41 -20.24 -11.05
C LEU A 46 4.14 -21.24 -9.92
N GLU A 47 5.10 -22.14 -9.66
CA GLU A 47 5.01 -23.11 -8.58
C GLU A 47 4.84 -22.41 -7.22
N GLY A 48 3.85 -22.86 -6.44
CA GLY A 48 3.54 -22.30 -5.13
C GLY A 48 2.73 -21.01 -5.17
N GLU A 49 2.28 -20.58 -6.35
CA GLU A 49 1.39 -19.42 -6.56
C GLU A 49 1.78 -18.19 -5.73
N PRO A 50 3.00 -17.65 -5.91
CA PRO A 50 3.53 -16.60 -5.06
C PRO A 50 2.70 -15.32 -5.13
N ILE A 51 2.48 -14.70 -3.94
CA ILE A 51 1.69 -13.49 -3.78
C ILE A 51 2.61 -12.28 -3.54
N ILE A 52 2.39 -11.22 -4.32
CA ILE A 52 3.05 -9.93 -4.20
C ILE A 52 2.00 -8.89 -3.79
N ALA A 53 2.10 -8.36 -2.57
CA ALA A 53 1.26 -7.26 -2.16
C ALA A 53 1.59 -5.99 -2.98
N ALA A 54 0.58 -5.26 -3.44
CA ALA A 54 0.76 -4.01 -4.15
C ALA A 54 1.18 -2.90 -3.18
N LYS A 55 2.47 -2.82 -2.88
CA LYS A 55 3.07 -1.86 -1.94
C LYS A 55 4.27 -1.15 -2.56
N ALA A 56 4.43 0.13 -2.24
CA ALA A 56 5.51 0.96 -2.75
C ALA A 56 6.91 0.39 -2.46
N GLU A 57 7.08 -0.36 -1.37
CA GLU A 57 8.35 -1.00 -1.01
C GLU A 57 8.80 -2.09 -1.99
N TYR A 58 7.87 -2.69 -2.76
CA TYR A 58 8.17 -3.71 -3.76
C TYR A 58 8.42 -3.15 -5.17
N VAL A 59 8.33 -1.84 -5.36
CA VAL A 59 8.65 -1.21 -6.66
C VAL A 59 10.15 -1.28 -6.92
N VAL A 60 10.53 -1.97 -8.00
CA VAL A 60 11.93 -2.18 -8.40
C VAL A 60 12.32 -1.41 -9.66
N ASN A 61 11.37 -1.21 -10.58
CA ASN A 61 11.61 -0.53 -11.84
C ASN A 61 10.38 0.29 -12.25
N THR A 62 10.62 1.42 -12.89
CA THR A 62 9.57 2.34 -13.37
C THR A 62 9.74 2.70 -14.85
N GLN A 63 10.55 1.94 -15.56
CA GLN A 63 10.65 2.07 -17.02
C GLN A 63 9.41 1.46 -17.66
N ARG A 64 8.65 2.27 -18.39
CA ARG A 64 7.43 1.89 -19.14
C ARG A 64 6.27 1.36 -18.30
N GLY A 65 6.24 1.61 -17.00
CA GLY A 65 5.18 1.16 -16.09
C GLY A 65 5.71 0.89 -14.70
N THR A 66 4.82 0.67 -13.76
CA THR A 66 5.19 0.40 -12.37
C THR A 66 5.35 -1.09 -12.15
N ASN A 67 6.59 -1.51 -11.91
CA ASN A 67 6.98 -2.90 -11.77
C ASN A 67 7.24 -3.25 -10.31
N LEU A 68 6.52 -4.26 -9.83
CA LEU A 68 6.65 -4.82 -8.48
C LEU A 68 7.46 -6.10 -8.51
N GLU A 69 8.31 -6.31 -7.50
CA GLU A 69 9.06 -7.56 -7.34
C GLU A 69 9.14 -7.97 -5.88
N LYS A 70 8.99 -9.27 -5.64
CA LYS A 70 9.25 -9.89 -4.34
C LYS A 70 9.80 -11.28 -4.55
N ASN A 71 10.96 -11.57 -3.94
CA ASN A 71 11.64 -12.88 -4.01
C ASN A 71 11.87 -13.39 -5.45
N GLY A 72 12.22 -12.49 -6.38
CA GLY A 72 12.46 -12.82 -7.78
C GLY A 72 11.20 -12.99 -8.65
N VAL A 73 10.02 -12.81 -8.07
CA VAL A 73 8.74 -12.84 -8.82
C VAL A 73 8.32 -11.41 -9.13
N GLN A 74 7.96 -11.13 -10.39
CA GLN A 74 7.64 -9.80 -10.88
C GLN A 74 6.20 -9.68 -11.38
N ILE A 75 5.64 -8.47 -11.19
CA ILE A 75 4.44 -7.96 -11.85
C ILE A 75 4.79 -6.62 -12.48
N GLN A 76 4.58 -6.49 -13.78
CA GLN A 76 4.83 -5.27 -14.56
C GLN A 76 3.52 -4.51 -14.79
N THR A 77 3.60 -3.22 -15.10
CA THR A 77 2.45 -2.39 -15.56
C THR A 77 1.22 -2.52 -14.66
N SER A 78 1.41 -2.43 -13.34
CA SER A 78 0.33 -2.67 -12.35
C SER A 78 -0.64 -1.49 -12.19
N GLU A 79 -0.27 -0.30 -12.62
CA GLU A 79 -0.93 0.98 -12.36
C GLU A 79 -2.37 1.05 -12.86
N HIS A 80 -2.68 0.55 -14.07
CA HIS A 80 -4.01 0.65 -14.65
C HIS A 80 -5.04 -0.19 -13.89
N VAL A 81 -4.64 -1.38 -13.46
CA VAL A 81 -5.47 -2.29 -12.65
C VAL A 81 -5.73 -1.68 -11.27
N LEU A 82 -4.69 -1.13 -10.64
CA LEU A 82 -4.79 -0.51 -9.32
C LEU A 82 -5.63 0.77 -9.36
N ALA A 83 -5.50 1.58 -10.43
CA ALA A 83 -6.33 2.77 -10.63
C ALA A 83 -7.81 2.43 -10.74
N ALA A 84 -8.17 1.36 -11.47
CA ALA A 84 -9.55 0.88 -11.56
C ALA A 84 -10.13 0.49 -10.20
N ALA A 85 -9.37 -0.27 -9.40
CA ALA A 85 -9.81 -0.68 -8.06
C ALA A 85 -10.00 0.53 -7.11
N VAL A 86 -9.05 1.47 -7.08
CA VAL A 86 -9.15 2.70 -6.28
C VAL A 86 -10.31 3.58 -6.77
N GLY A 87 -10.48 3.72 -8.08
CA GLY A 87 -11.55 4.51 -8.69
C GLY A 87 -12.95 4.04 -8.31
N LEU A 88 -13.11 2.74 -8.10
CA LEU A 88 -14.37 2.12 -7.65
C LEU A 88 -14.50 2.04 -6.12
N GLY A 89 -13.51 2.50 -5.35
CA GLY A 89 -13.54 2.46 -3.90
C GLY A 89 -13.34 1.06 -3.31
N ILE A 90 -12.75 0.14 -4.05
CA ILE A 90 -12.39 -1.18 -3.55
C ILE A 90 -11.16 -1.04 -2.65
N ASP A 91 -11.13 -1.75 -1.52
CA ASP A 91 -10.02 -1.75 -0.56
C ASP A 91 -9.26 -3.07 -0.55
N ASN A 92 -9.97 -4.18 -0.81
CA ASN A 92 -9.41 -5.52 -0.71
C ASN A 92 -9.69 -6.31 -2.00
N LEU A 93 -8.62 -6.71 -2.69
CA LEU A 93 -8.71 -7.42 -3.96
C LEU A 93 -7.52 -8.35 -4.14
N LEU A 94 -7.78 -9.62 -4.47
CA LEU A 94 -6.76 -10.54 -4.96
C LEU A 94 -6.85 -10.58 -6.48
N ILE A 95 -5.71 -10.41 -7.15
CA ILE A 95 -5.58 -10.36 -8.60
C ILE A 95 -4.72 -11.55 -9.03
N GLU A 96 -5.37 -12.61 -9.50
CA GLU A 96 -4.67 -13.75 -10.08
C GLU A 96 -4.26 -13.43 -11.52
N ILE A 97 -3.06 -13.84 -11.87
CA ILE A 97 -2.51 -13.60 -13.21
C ILE A 97 -1.59 -14.75 -13.63
N ASP A 98 -1.71 -15.20 -14.87
CA ASP A 98 -0.92 -16.30 -15.46
C ASP A 98 0.31 -15.81 -16.25
N ALA A 99 0.71 -14.55 -16.06
CA ALA A 99 1.90 -13.96 -16.69
C ALA A 99 2.50 -12.86 -15.77
N SER A 100 3.63 -12.28 -16.18
CA SER A 100 4.28 -11.19 -15.45
C SER A 100 3.65 -9.81 -15.65
N GLU A 101 2.69 -9.66 -16.56
CA GLU A 101 2.14 -8.37 -16.95
C GLU A 101 0.62 -8.48 -17.17
N PRO A 102 -0.21 -7.60 -16.59
CA PRO A 102 -1.64 -7.51 -16.89
C PRO A 102 -1.91 -7.25 -18.38
N PRO A 103 -3.06 -7.70 -18.91
CA PRO A 103 -3.44 -7.39 -20.28
C PRO A 103 -3.62 -5.88 -20.45
N ILE A 104 -3.07 -5.30 -21.52
CA ILE A 104 -3.16 -3.85 -21.76
C ILE A 104 -4.56 -3.38 -22.14
N MET A 105 -5.39 -4.25 -22.67
CA MET A 105 -6.72 -3.97 -23.18
C MET A 105 -6.66 -2.87 -24.27
N ASP A 106 -7.36 -1.75 -24.07
CA ASP A 106 -7.31 -0.58 -24.95
C ASP A 106 -6.29 0.49 -24.52
N GLY A 107 -5.46 0.18 -23.52
CA GLY A 107 -4.50 1.11 -22.95
C GLY A 107 -5.06 2.01 -21.84
N SER A 108 -6.28 1.78 -21.40
CA SER A 108 -6.95 2.51 -20.31
C SER A 108 -7.29 1.60 -19.14
N SER A 109 -7.97 2.13 -18.12
CA SER A 109 -8.55 1.33 -17.01
C SER A 109 -9.99 0.88 -17.27
N LYS A 110 -10.60 1.26 -18.38
CA LYS A 110 -12.03 1.08 -18.67
C LYS A 110 -12.48 -0.37 -18.49
N PHE A 111 -11.79 -1.31 -19.13
CA PHE A 111 -12.20 -2.72 -19.12
C PHE A 111 -12.04 -3.36 -17.73
N PHE A 112 -11.08 -2.90 -16.93
CA PHE A 112 -10.94 -3.33 -15.55
C PHE A 112 -12.08 -2.78 -14.68
N VAL A 113 -12.46 -1.52 -14.87
CA VAL A 113 -13.63 -0.91 -14.21
C VAL A 113 -14.90 -1.67 -14.55
N GLU A 114 -15.17 -1.92 -15.84
CA GLU A 114 -16.36 -2.66 -16.30
C GLU A 114 -16.42 -4.09 -15.73
N ALA A 115 -15.27 -4.77 -15.64
CA ALA A 115 -15.19 -6.09 -15.04
C ALA A 115 -15.49 -6.07 -13.56
N LEU A 116 -14.86 -5.16 -12.80
CA LEU A 116 -15.06 -5.03 -11.36
C LEU A 116 -16.51 -4.65 -11.02
N GLU A 117 -17.14 -3.76 -11.79
CA GLU A 117 -18.57 -3.45 -11.64
C GLU A 117 -19.46 -4.67 -11.91
N LYS A 118 -19.15 -5.45 -12.96
CA LYS A 118 -19.89 -6.68 -13.28
C LYS A 118 -19.72 -7.74 -12.19
N ALA A 119 -18.57 -7.81 -11.53
CA ALA A 119 -18.36 -8.66 -10.38
C ALA A 119 -19.25 -8.27 -9.19
N GLY A 120 -19.68 -7.00 -9.16
CA GLY A 120 -20.42 -6.40 -8.05
C GLY A 120 -19.50 -6.03 -6.89
N ILE A 121 -19.79 -4.93 -6.21
CA ILE A 121 -19.03 -4.46 -5.04
C ILE A 121 -19.81 -4.82 -3.78
N GLU A 122 -19.09 -5.29 -2.75
CA GLU A 122 -19.65 -5.71 -1.47
C GLU A 122 -18.93 -4.98 -0.32
N GLU A 123 -19.73 -4.44 0.60
CA GLU A 123 -19.20 -3.87 1.85
C GLU A 123 -18.82 -4.97 2.83
N GLN A 124 -17.70 -4.76 3.53
CA GLN A 124 -17.17 -5.64 4.56
C GLN A 124 -17.36 -5.01 5.93
N ASP A 125 -17.51 -5.84 6.98
CA ASP A 125 -17.74 -5.35 8.33
C ASP A 125 -16.43 -4.87 9.00
N ALA A 126 -15.82 -3.86 8.40
CA ALA A 126 -14.67 -3.14 8.93
C ALA A 126 -14.65 -1.71 8.40
N GLU A 127 -14.19 -0.77 9.23
CA GLU A 127 -14.01 0.61 8.81
C GLU A 127 -12.88 0.72 7.78
N VAL A 128 -13.03 1.68 6.86
CA VAL A 128 -12.00 1.97 5.87
C VAL A 128 -10.74 2.51 6.55
N LYS A 129 -9.57 2.08 6.08
CA LYS A 129 -8.30 2.67 6.48
C LYS A 129 -7.97 3.83 5.57
N GLU A 130 -7.95 5.03 6.14
CA GLU A 130 -7.74 6.26 5.40
C GLU A 130 -6.57 7.07 5.99
N TYR A 131 -5.76 7.64 5.11
CA TYR A 131 -4.75 8.63 5.48
C TYR A 131 -5.32 10.04 5.27
N ILE A 132 -5.64 10.71 6.37
CA ILE A 132 -6.12 12.10 6.36
C ILE A 132 -4.90 13.01 6.36
N VAL A 133 -4.72 13.75 5.28
CA VAL A 133 -3.59 14.67 5.10
C VAL A 133 -3.77 15.90 5.98
N LYS A 134 -2.83 16.13 6.88
CA LYS A 134 -2.84 17.28 7.83
C LYS A 134 -1.90 18.39 7.39
N ASP A 135 -0.76 18.01 6.84
CA ASP A 135 0.30 18.91 6.41
C ASP A 135 0.64 18.71 4.94
N ILE A 136 1.27 19.70 4.32
CA ILE A 136 1.72 19.60 2.94
C ILE A 136 2.92 18.64 2.87
N ILE A 137 2.80 17.63 2.02
CA ILE A 137 3.85 16.66 1.73
C ILE A 137 4.20 16.79 0.24
N SER A 138 5.47 16.96 -0.09
CA SER A 138 5.89 17.06 -1.49
C SER A 138 7.10 16.16 -1.77
N TYR A 139 7.27 15.83 -3.04
CA TYR A 139 8.46 15.18 -3.59
C TYR A 139 8.76 15.79 -4.95
N ARG A 140 10.00 16.19 -5.16
CA ARG A 140 10.49 16.74 -6.44
C ARG A 140 11.70 15.92 -6.88
N ASP A 141 11.72 15.58 -8.15
CA ASP A 141 12.89 15.03 -8.83
C ASP A 141 13.68 16.18 -9.43
N GLU A 142 14.88 16.39 -8.93
CA GLU A 142 15.75 17.52 -9.35
C GLU A 142 16.28 17.36 -10.79
N ILE A 143 16.29 16.14 -11.33
CA ILE A 143 16.79 15.87 -12.69
C ILE A 143 15.73 16.24 -13.73
N THR A 144 14.50 15.76 -13.53
CA THR A 144 13.40 15.96 -14.48
C THR A 144 12.59 17.22 -14.18
N GLY A 145 12.69 17.76 -12.96
CA GLY A 145 11.84 18.83 -12.45
C GLY A 145 10.38 18.39 -12.18
N SER A 146 10.12 17.09 -12.25
CA SER A 146 8.80 16.51 -11.93
C SER A 146 8.51 16.64 -10.45
N GLU A 147 7.27 16.97 -10.09
CA GLU A 147 6.90 17.23 -8.70
C GLU A 147 5.51 16.72 -8.36
N ILE A 148 5.35 16.15 -7.18
CA ILE A 148 4.06 15.81 -6.58
C ILE A 148 3.95 16.51 -5.25
N ILE A 149 2.80 17.17 -5.05
CA ILE A 149 2.41 17.84 -3.81
C ILE A 149 1.08 17.22 -3.35
N LEU A 150 1.04 16.80 -2.11
CA LEU A 150 -0.17 16.34 -1.42
C LEU A 150 -0.50 17.34 -0.31
N MET A 151 -1.72 17.89 -0.33
CA MET A 151 -2.17 18.91 0.63
C MET A 151 -3.50 18.53 1.27
N PRO A 152 -3.84 19.12 2.43
CA PRO A 152 -5.13 18.89 3.09
C PRO A 152 -6.32 19.15 2.17
N SER A 153 -7.29 18.26 2.19
CA SER A 153 -8.63 18.38 1.55
C SER A 153 -9.57 17.38 2.21
N ASP A 154 -10.87 17.64 2.16
CA ASP A 154 -11.93 16.76 2.73
C ASP A 154 -12.22 15.55 1.86
N LYS A 155 -11.67 15.48 0.66
CA LYS A 155 -11.90 14.42 -0.33
C LYS A 155 -10.62 14.10 -1.09
N TYR A 156 -10.61 12.99 -1.81
CA TYR A 156 -9.49 12.64 -2.69
C TYR A 156 -9.68 13.34 -4.04
N GLU A 157 -8.83 14.33 -4.29
CA GLU A 157 -8.75 15.12 -5.52
C GLU A 157 -7.38 14.92 -6.16
N VAL A 158 -7.33 14.89 -7.49
CA VAL A 158 -6.07 14.80 -8.24
C VAL A 158 -6.07 15.79 -9.39
N THR A 159 -5.01 16.58 -9.49
CA THR A 159 -4.75 17.48 -10.62
C THR A 159 -3.40 17.14 -11.22
N THR A 160 -3.34 16.94 -12.53
CA THR A 160 -2.10 16.73 -13.26
C THR A 160 -1.87 17.83 -14.27
N MET A 161 -0.61 18.19 -14.46
CA MET A 161 -0.15 19.05 -15.52
C MET A 161 1.00 18.33 -16.24
N VAL A 162 0.89 18.19 -17.54
CA VAL A 162 1.90 17.53 -18.40
C VAL A 162 2.44 18.51 -19.42
N ASP A 163 3.74 18.40 -19.66
CA ASP A 163 4.46 19.13 -20.69
C ASP A 163 5.68 18.27 -21.11
N PHE A 164 5.59 17.73 -22.32
CA PHE A 164 6.63 16.89 -22.89
C PHE A 164 7.57 17.66 -23.81
N GLY A 165 7.44 18.99 -23.87
CA GLY A 165 8.27 19.85 -24.72
C GLY A 165 7.99 19.70 -26.22
N THR A 166 6.90 19.02 -26.61
CA THR A 166 6.51 18.82 -28.01
C THR A 166 5.42 19.83 -28.42
N LYS A 167 5.48 20.33 -29.66
CA LYS A 167 4.44 21.21 -30.18
C LYS A 167 3.11 20.50 -30.42
N ILE A 168 3.17 19.19 -30.68
CA ILE A 168 2.00 18.36 -31.00
C ILE A 168 1.10 18.20 -29.79
N LEU A 169 1.67 17.86 -28.65
CA LEU A 169 0.89 17.67 -27.42
C LEU A 169 0.69 18.99 -26.65
N GLY A 170 1.69 19.86 -26.67
CA GLY A 170 1.71 21.09 -25.88
C GLY A 170 1.65 20.82 -24.39
N THR A 171 1.23 21.83 -23.63
CA THR A 171 0.94 21.69 -22.20
C THR A 171 -0.52 21.34 -22.02
N GLN A 172 -0.81 20.27 -21.28
CA GLN A 172 -2.17 19.86 -20.93
C GLN A 172 -2.32 19.72 -19.42
N ASN A 173 -3.55 19.86 -18.95
CA ASN A 173 -3.92 19.56 -17.57
C ASN A 173 -5.19 18.74 -17.51
N ALA A 174 -5.36 18.00 -16.41
CA ALA A 174 -6.58 17.30 -16.07
C ALA A 174 -6.82 17.41 -14.56
N THR A 175 -8.08 17.47 -14.15
CA THR A 175 -8.46 17.52 -12.74
C THR A 175 -9.61 16.55 -12.50
N LEU A 176 -9.47 15.68 -11.52
CA LEU A 176 -10.52 14.88 -10.93
C LEU A 176 -10.88 15.47 -9.58
N ASN A 177 -12.06 16.05 -9.47
CA ASN A 177 -12.50 16.76 -8.26
C ASN A 177 -12.98 15.82 -7.15
N HIS A 178 -13.26 14.58 -7.46
CA HIS A 178 -13.62 13.54 -6.51
C HIS A 178 -13.38 12.18 -7.14
N ILE A 179 -12.75 11.28 -6.39
CA ILE A 179 -12.39 9.94 -6.90
C ILE A 179 -13.61 9.12 -7.39
N SER A 180 -14.81 9.37 -6.85
CA SER A 180 -16.04 8.71 -7.32
C SER A 180 -16.41 9.02 -8.78
N ASN A 181 -15.83 10.06 -9.37
CA ASN A 181 -16.03 10.40 -10.79
C ASN A 181 -14.98 9.75 -11.70
N PHE A 182 -14.12 8.90 -11.14
CA PHE A 182 -13.04 8.26 -11.88
C PHE A 182 -13.52 7.53 -13.13
N LYS A 183 -14.60 6.77 -12.99
CA LYS A 183 -15.18 6.00 -14.08
C LYS A 183 -15.58 6.88 -15.27
N GLU A 184 -16.29 7.96 -15.01
CA GLU A 184 -16.87 8.82 -16.03
C GLU A 184 -15.86 9.81 -16.63
N GLU A 185 -14.83 10.20 -15.85
CA GLU A 185 -13.94 11.27 -16.27
C GLU A 185 -12.52 10.80 -16.63
N ILE A 186 -12.08 9.64 -16.14
CA ILE A 186 -10.67 9.22 -16.23
C ILE A 186 -10.48 7.81 -16.79
N ALA A 187 -11.36 6.87 -16.44
CA ALA A 187 -11.13 5.45 -16.67
C ALA A 187 -10.85 5.08 -18.12
N ASP A 188 -11.42 5.79 -19.08
CA ASP A 188 -11.30 5.55 -20.53
C ASP A 188 -10.13 6.32 -21.19
N ALA A 189 -9.30 7.02 -20.40
CA ALA A 189 -8.14 7.71 -20.91
C ALA A 189 -7.01 6.71 -21.23
N ARG A 190 -6.67 6.62 -22.51
CA ARG A 190 -5.70 5.63 -23.03
C ARG A 190 -4.27 6.09 -22.88
N THR A 191 -3.37 5.12 -22.75
CA THR A 191 -1.92 5.36 -22.77
C THR A 191 -1.47 5.92 -24.12
N PHE A 192 -0.31 6.57 -24.12
CA PHE A 192 0.24 7.19 -25.31
C PHE A 192 1.77 7.05 -25.37
N SER A 193 2.30 7.21 -26.56
CA SER A 193 3.73 7.28 -26.83
C SER A 193 4.02 8.33 -27.92
N PHE A 194 5.27 8.73 -28.04
CA PHE A 194 5.71 9.59 -29.13
C PHE A 194 6.34 8.78 -30.26
N LEU A 195 6.29 9.29 -31.49
CA LEU A 195 6.84 8.60 -32.65
C LEU A 195 8.34 8.28 -32.49
N HIS A 196 9.13 9.17 -31.91
CA HIS A 196 10.56 8.94 -31.68
C HIS A 196 10.81 7.76 -30.71
N GLU A 197 9.91 7.53 -29.74
CA GLU A 197 9.97 6.38 -28.82
C GLU A 197 9.60 5.09 -29.55
N ILE A 198 8.55 5.13 -30.38
CA ILE A 198 8.12 3.97 -31.18
C ILE A 198 9.22 3.52 -32.15
N GLU A 199 9.92 4.47 -32.80
CA GLU A 199 11.04 4.12 -33.68
C GLU A 199 12.15 3.38 -32.93
N MET A 200 12.57 3.90 -31.77
CA MET A 200 13.56 3.24 -30.93
C MET A 200 13.12 1.85 -30.50
N LEU A 201 11.82 1.66 -30.24
CA LEU A 201 11.24 0.36 -29.90
C LEU A 201 11.25 -0.60 -31.07
N LEU A 202 10.94 -0.11 -32.28
CA LEU A 202 10.99 -0.90 -33.52
C LEU A 202 12.42 -1.36 -33.83
N GLU A 203 13.40 -0.47 -33.71
CA GLU A 203 14.81 -0.79 -33.96
C GLU A 203 15.38 -1.85 -33.00
N ASN A 204 14.82 -1.95 -31.81
CA ASN A 204 15.24 -2.92 -30.79
C ASN A 204 14.31 -4.14 -30.68
N ASP A 205 13.33 -4.31 -31.58
CA ASP A 205 12.33 -5.39 -31.56
C ASP A 205 11.56 -5.49 -30.23
N LEU A 206 11.20 -4.33 -29.65
CA LEU A 206 10.56 -4.19 -28.37
C LEU A 206 9.04 -3.92 -28.43
N ILE A 207 8.47 -3.77 -29.64
CA ILE A 207 7.03 -3.70 -29.85
C ILE A 207 6.50 -5.13 -30.00
N LYS A 208 5.91 -5.67 -28.91
CA LYS A 208 5.39 -7.03 -28.90
C LYS A 208 3.87 -7.07 -28.86
N GLY A 209 3.25 -6.44 -27.85
CA GLY A 209 1.80 -6.37 -27.70
C GLY A 209 1.22 -4.98 -27.93
N GLY A 210 2.07 -3.97 -28.13
CA GLY A 210 1.65 -2.60 -28.48
C GLY A 210 1.13 -2.56 -29.92
N ASP A 211 -0.06 -1.98 -30.13
CA ASP A 211 -0.62 -1.68 -31.43
C ASP A 211 -1.33 -0.31 -31.43
N LEU A 212 -1.82 0.10 -32.61
CA LEU A 212 -2.50 1.40 -32.78
C LEU A 212 -3.89 1.45 -32.15
N ASN A 213 -4.40 0.35 -31.57
CA ASN A 213 -5.68 0.32 -30.87
C ASN A 213 -5.52 0.42 -29.34
N ASN A 214 -4.30 0.19 -28.83
CA ASN A 214 -4.05 0.18 -27.39
C ASN A 214 -3.09 1.28 -26.88
N ALA A 215 -2.62 2.15 -27.79
CA ALA A 215 -1.84 3.33 -27.44
C ALA A 215 -2.03 4.46 -28.44
N ILE A 216 -2.19 5.69 -27.97
CA ILE A 216 -2.19 6.88 -28.82
C ILE A 216 -0.75 7.20 -29.21
N VAL A 217 -0.47 7.38 -30.50
CA VAL A 217 0.86 7.75 -30.98
C VAL A 217 0.87 9.20 -31.49
N TYR A 218 1.60 10.06 -30.78
CA TYR A 218 1.82 11.45 -31.19
C TYR A 218 3.04 11.55 -32.11
N VAL A 219 2.82 12.12 -33.31
CA VAL A 219 3.87 12.33 -34.31
C VAL A 219 4.59 13.65 -34.03
N ASP A 220 5.60 13.58 -33.20
CA ASP A 220 6.34 14.74 -32.68
C ASP A 220 7.53 15.17 -33.54
N LYS A 221 7.79 14.45 -34.64
CA LYS A 221 8.82 14.75 -35.64
C LYS A 221 8.34 14.43 -37.05
N GLU A 222 9.07 14.87 -38.03
CA GLU A 222 8.79 14.56 -39.43
C GLU A 222 8.87 13.04 -39.69
N LEU A 223 7.83 12.51 -40.32
CA LEU A 223 7.69 11.09 -40.59
C LEU A 223 8.23 10.76 -41.95
N SER A 224 9.38 10.07 -42.01
CA SER A 224 9.99 9.62 -43.26
C SER A 224 9.19 8.46 -43.89
N GLU A 225 9.32 8.29 -45.23
CA GLU A 225 8.73 7.14 -45.96
C GLU A 225 9.29 5.80 -45.42
N GLU A 226 10.56 5.77 -45.02
CA GLU A 226 11.18 4.59 -44.40
C GLU A 226 10.52 4.24 -43.08
N THR A 227 10.34 5.21 -42.18
CA THR A 227 9.66 5.03 -40.91
C THR A 227 8.22 4.61 -41.11
N MET A 228 7.49 5.23 -42.04
CA MET A 228 6.13 4.82 -42.39
C MET A 228 6.11 3.37 -42.88
N GLY A 229 7.04 2.94 -43.69
CA GLY A 229 7.15 1.55 -44.11
C GLY A 229 7.37 0.57 -42.95
N LYS A 230 8.24 0.94 -41.99
CA LYS A 230 8.48 0.14 -40.78
C LYS A 230 7.21 0.05 -39.91
N LEU A 231 6.48 1.15 -39.74
CA LEU A 231 5.22 1.18 -38.98
C LEU A 231 4.13 0.30 -39.62
N LYS A 232 3.93 0.43 -40.91
CA LYS A 232 2.97 -0.41 -41.68
C LYS A 232 3.27 -1.89 -41.51
N LYS A 233 4.54 -2.27 -41.60
CA LYS A 233 4.97 -3.66 -41.41
C LYS A 233 4.76 -4.13 -39.97
N ALA A 234 5.12 -3.32 -38.97
CA ALA A 234 5.02 -3.68 -37.56
C ALA A 234 3.56 -3.83 -37.12
N PHE A 235 2.70 -2.89 -37.49
CA PHE A 235 1.29 -2.89 -37.14
C PHE A 235 0.39 -3.66 -38.12
N LYS A 236 0.99 -4.23 -39.19
CA LYS A 236 0.27 -5.00 -40.23
C LYS A 236 -0.92 -4.24 -40.85
N LYS A 237 -0.72 -2.94 -41.08
CA LYS A 237 -1.70 -2.00 -41.60
C LYS A 237 -1.10 -1.22 -42.77
N ASP A 238 -1.78 -1.18 -43.90
CA ASP A 238 -1.30 -0.52 -45.12
C ASP A 238 -1.74 0.95 -45.22
N ASP A 239 -2.80 1.32 -44.51
CA ASP A 239 -3.50 2.60 -44.61
C ASP A 239 -3.19 3.58 -43.42
N ILE A 240 -2.07 3.37 -42.74
CA ILE A 240 -1.65 4.27 -41.64
C ILE A 240 -1.45 5.68 -42.19
N ALA A 241 -2.08 6.66 -41.57
CA ALA A 241 -1.97 8.07 -41.88
C ALA A 241 -1.73 8.92 -40.62
N VAL A 242 -1.19 10.13 -40.80
CA VAL A 242 -1.06 11.12 -39.73
C VAL A 242 -2.25 12.09 -39.85
N GLN A 243 -3.01 12.23 -38.77
CA GLN A 243 -4.10 13.19 -38.71
C GLN A 243 -3.60 14.65 -38.63
N PRO A 244 -4.45 15.63 -38.97
CA PRO A 244 -4.10 17.06 -38.83
C PRO A 244 -3.74 17.47 -37.40
N ASN A 245 -4.23 16.75 -36.39
CA ASN A 245 -3.91 16.95 -34.98
C ASN A 245 -2.59 16.25 -34.57
N GLY A 246 -1.86 15.63 -35.50
CA GLY A 246 -0.59 14.97 -35.26
C GLY A 246 -0.69 13.60 -34.62
N ILE A 247 -1.86 12.98 -34.60
CA ILE A 247 -2.03 11.61 -34.12
C ILE A 247 -1.92 10.64 -35.30
N LEU A 248 -1.25 9.51 -35.04
CA LEU A 248 -1.11 8.42 -36.01
C LEU A 248 -2.41 7.63 -36.08
N ASP A 249 -2.79 7.18 -37.29
CA ASP A 249 -3.85 6.20 -37.56
C ASP A 249 -5.28 6.63 -37.17
N ASN A 250 -5.82 7.67 -37.70
CA ASN A 250 -7.25 8.03 -37.60
C ASN A 250 -7.96 7.74 -36.26
N LEU A 251 -7.21 7.63 -35.17
CA LEU A 251 -7.73 7.39 -33.84
C LEU A 251 -8.36 8.68 -33.30
N GLU A 252 -9.64 8.59 -32.91
CA GLU A 252 -10.32 9.69 -32.26
C GLU A 252 -10.00 9.71 -30.75
N LEU A 253 -9.64 10.87 -30.24
CA LEU A 253 -9.46 11.06 -28.79
C LEU A 253 -10.82 11.04 -28.09
N HIS A 254 -10.88 10.34 -26.94
CA HIS A 254 -12.04 10.41 -26.05
C HIS A 254 -12.14 11.79 -25.41
N TRP A 255 -11.00 12.42 -25.15
CA TRP A 255 -10.88 13.73 -24.50
C TRP A 255 -9.81 14.58 -25.19
N ALA A 256 -10.05 15.87 -25.36
CA ALA A 256 -9.05 16.77 -25.92
C ALA A 256 -7.74 16.81 -25.11
N ASN A 257 -7.80 16.48 -23.80
CA ASN A 257 -6.69 16.39 -22.87
C ASN A 257 -6.44 14.94 -22.40
N GLU A 258 -6.64 13.95 -23.27
CA GLU A 258 -6.58 12.53 -22.92
C GLU A 258 -5.23 12.14 -22.33
N ALA A 259 -4.11 12.67 -22.85
CA ALA A 259 -2.78 12.42 -22.30
C ALA A 259 -2.64 12.88 -20.83
N ALA A 260 -3.18 14.05 -20.48
CA ALA A 260 -3.16 14.53 -19.10
C ALA A 260 -4.07 13.68 -18.19
N ARG A 261 -5.23 13.21 -18.71
CA ARG A 261 -6.12 12.29 -17.97
C ARG A 261 -5.47 10.94 -17.76
N HIS A 262 -4.77 10.42 -18.75
CA HIS A 262 -4.03 9.18 -18.60
C HIS A 262 -2.92 9.31 -17.52
N LYS A 263 -2.17 10.41 -17.53
CA LYS A 263 -1.19 10.66 -16.46
C LYS A 263 -1.82 10.86 -15.08
N LEU A 264 -3.08 11.32 -15.01
CA LEU A 264 -3.83 11.35 -13.76
C LEU A 264 -4.22 9.93 -13.31
N LEU A 265 -4.62 9.06 -14.24
CA LEU A 265 -4.88 7.64 -14.00
C LEU A 265 -3.63 6.97 -13.40
N ASP A 266 -2.45 7.18 -14.02
CA ASP A 266 -1.17 6.66 -13.54
C ASP A 266 -0.87 7.11 -12.10
N VAL A 267 -1.09 8.40 -11.79
CA VAL A 267 -0.89 8.91 -10.42
C VAL A 267 -1.78 8.20 -9.42
N ILE A 268 -3.05 7.95 -9.74
CA ILE A 268 -3.98 7.22 -8.86
C ILE A 268 -3.51 5.79 -8.64
N GLY A 269 -3.14 5.08 -9.71
CA GLY A 269 -2.67 3.70 -9.64
C GLY A 269 -1.35 3.56 -8.85
N ASP A 270 -0.40 4.45 -9.09
CA ASP A 270 0.88 4.45 -8.38
C ASP A 270 0.72 4.81 -6.89
N LEU A 271 -0.19 5.73 -6.54
CA LEU A 271 -0.46 6.08 -5.15
C LEU A 271 -1.28 5.01 -4.40
N ALA A 272 -1.98 4.12 -5.10
CA ALA A 272 -2.61 2.94 -4.50
C ALA A 272 -1.60 2.07 -3.74
N LEU A 273 -0.32 2.11 -4.14
CA LEU A 273 0.78 1.40 -3.49
C LEU A 273 1.08 1.85 -2.05
N THR A 274 0.47 2.93 -1.59
CA THR A 274 0.50 3.32 -0.16
C THR A 274 -0.31 2.37 0.72
N GLY A 275 -1.27 1.64 0.13
CA GLY A 275 -2.12 0.66 0.81
C GLY A 275 -3.25 1.25 1.66
N LEU A 276 -3.52 2.56 1.55
CA LEU A 276 -4.59 3.26 2.27
C LEU A 276 -5.35 4.16 1.30
N ARG A 277 -6.63 4.44 1.59
CA ARG A 277 -7.32 5.55 0.94
C ARG A 277 -6.67 6.87 1.36
N ILE A 278 -6.58 7.81 0.44
CA ILE A 278 -6.04 9.13 0.69
C ILE A 278 -7.21 10.13 0.80
N ARG A 279 -7.24 10.92 1.87
CA ARG A 279 -8.09 12.11 1.99
C ARG A 279 -7.19 13.34 1.93
N GLY A 280 -7.14 13.94 0.74
CA GLY A 280 -6.25 15.05 0.43
C GLY A 280 -6.28 15.37 -1.05
N LYS A 281 -5.66 16.47 -1.44
CA LYS A 281 -5.52 16.91 -2.82
C LYS A 281 -4.11 16.69 -3.33
N VAL A 282 -3.98 15.92 -4.40
CA VAL A 282 -2.72 15.71 -5.14
C VAL A 282 -2.62 16.71 -6.27
N ILE A 283 -1.49 17.39 -6.37
CA ILE A 283 -1.09 18.19 -7.54
C ILE A 283 0.20 17.56 -8.08
N ALA A 284 0.16 17.07 -9.30
CA ALA A 284 1.28 16.41 -9.96
C ALA A 284 1.68 17.20 -11.20
N ASN A 285 2.88 17.76 -11.17
CA ASN A 285 3.49 18.48 -12.28
C ASN A 285 4.47 17.56 -13.00
N LYS A 286 4.27 17.34 -14.30
CA LYS A 286 5.04 16.41 -15.13
C LYS A 286 5.17 15.02 -14.49
N PRO A 287 4.05 14.39 -14.04
CA PRO A 287 4.11 13.10 -13.37
C PRO A 287 4.64 11.99 -14.29
N GLY A 288 5.26 11.00 -13.67
CA GLY A 288 5.72 9.76 -14.29
C GLY A 288 5.93 8.71 -13.21
N HIS A 289 6.00 7.43 -13.59
CA HIS A 289 6.05 6.32 -12.63
C HIS A 289 7.20 6.44 -11.62
N LEU A 290 8.35 7.00 -12.02
CA LEU A 290 9.46 7.23 -11.12
C LEU A 290 9.08 8.20 -9.98
N VAL A 291 8.63 9.41 -10.31
CA VAL A 291 8.28 10.41 -9.30
C VAL A 291 7.07 9.99 -8.49
N ASN A 292 6.06 9.37 -9.12
CA ASN A 292 4.85 8.87 -8.46
C ASN A 292 5.21 7.82 -7.39
N THR A 293 6.00 6.82 -7.75
CA THR A 293 6.37 5.72 -6.84
C THR A 293 7.37 6.16 -5.77
N GLN A 294 8.28 7.07 -6.05
CA GLN A 294 9.15 7.66 -5.03
C GLN A 294 8.33 8.49 -4.02
N PHE A 295 7.33 9.23 -4.50
CA PHE A 295 6.40 9.91 -3.60
C PHE A 295 5.58 8.90 -2.78
N ALA A 296 5.05 7.83 -3.37
CA ALA A 296 4.35 6.76 -2.66
C ALA A 296 5.23 6.10 -1.59
N LYS A 297 6.53 5.85 -1.87
CA LYS A 297 7.51 5.37 -0.89
C LYS A 297 7.71 6.35 0.27
N LYS A 298 7.83 7.66 -0.04
CA LYS A 298 7.94 8.73 0.97
C LYS A 298 6.69 8.78 1.84
N LEU A 299 5.51 8.82 1.23
CA LEU A 299 4.22 8.86 1.92
C LEU A 299 4.01 7.63 2.80
N SER A 300 4.32 6.42 2.31
CA SER A 300 4.24 5.18 3.09
C SER A 300 5.15 5.22 4.34
N LYS A 301 6.32 5.84 4.25
CA LYS A 301 7.20 6.04 5.43
C LYS A 301 6.58 7.00 6.44
N ILE A 302 5.99 8.11 5.98
CA ILE A 302 5.31 9.09 6.84
C ILE A 302 4.12 8.42 7.53
N ILE A 303 3.27 7.71 6.79
CA ILE A 303 2.13 6.97 7.35
C ILE A 303 2.58 5.98 8.42
N LYS A 304 3.60 5.17 8.13
CA LYS A 304 4.17 4.22 9.11
C LYS A 304 4.71 4.94 10.37
N MET A 305 5.33 6.11 10.21
CA MET A 305 5.81 6.91 11.35
C MET A 305 4.66 7.49 12.18
N GLU A 306 3.62 8.02 11.54
CA GLU A 306 2.45 8.57 12.24
C GLU A 306 1.68 7.46 12.97
N GLN A 307 1.47 6.31 12.33
CA GLN A 307 0.84 5.15 12.98
C GLN A 307 1.61 4.65 14.21
N ARG A 308 2.95 4.67 14.16
CA ARG A 308 3.82 4.35 15.32
C ARG A 308 3.71 5.38 16.44
N ASN A 309 3.54 6.66 16.08
CA ASN A 309 3.42 7.76 17.05
C ASN A 309 1.98 7.96 17.54
N ASN A 310 1.01 7.25 16.96
CA ASN A 310 -0.39 7.33 17.39
C ASN A 310 -0.55 6.57 18.71
N VAL A 311 -0.42 7.32 19.80
CA VAL A 311 -0.56 6.80 21.17
C VAL A 311 -2.01 6.39 21.39
N PRO A 312 -2.30 5.15 21.79
CA PRO A 312 -3.64 4.75 22.16
C PRO A 312 -4.18 5.66 23.27
N GLN A 313 -5.36 6.20 23.07
CA GLN A 313 -6.03 7.06 24.06
C GLN A 313 -7.06 6.26 24.82
N PHE A 314 -6.99 6.31 26.16
CA PHE A 314 -7.94 5.63 27.03
C PHE A 314 -8.32 6.55 28.19
N ASP A 315 -9.58 6.49 28.61
CA ASP A 315 -9.98 7.04 29.89
C ASP A 315 -9.57 6.08 31.00
N LEU A 316 -8.51 6.41 31.71
CA LEU A 316 -7.98 5.57 32.79
C LEU A 316 -8.90 5.54 34.03
N ASN A 317 -9.99 6.34 34.07
CA ASN A 317 -11.01 6.29 35.11
C ASN A 317 -12.07 5.22 34.82
N GLU A 318 -12.16 4.74 33.58
CA GLU A 318 -13.03 3.61 33.25
C GLU A 318 -12.45 2.28 33.75
N ALA A 319 -13.34 1.32 33.97
CA ALA A 319 -12.93 -0.04 34.34
C ALA A 319 -12.09 -0.65 33.21
N PRO A 320 -10.93 -1.26 33.49
CA PRO A 320 -10.14 -1.95 32.47
C PRO A 320 -10.87 -3.20 31.97
N LEU A 321 -10.50 -3.67 30.78
CA LEU A 321 -10.97 -4.96 30.27
C LEU A 321 -10.55 -6.12 31.18
N MET A 322 -9.31 -6.06 31.71
CA MET A 322 -8.81 -6.98 32.73
C MET A 322 -8.06 -6.22 33.81
N ASP A 323 -8.39 -6.50 35.05
CA ASP A 323 -7.65 -6.06 36.23
C ASP A 323 -6.44 -6.95 36.52
N ILE A 324 -5.66 -6.60 37.56
CA ILE A 324 -4.45 -7.34 37.94
C ILE A 324 -4.73 -8.79 38.33
N HIS A 325 -5.88 -9.10 38.94
CA HIS A 325 -6.22 -10.45 39.36
C HIS A 325 -6.50 -11.32 38.12
N GLN A 326 -7.29 -10.82 37.17
CA GLN A 326 -7.59 -11.49 35.92
C GLN A 326 -6.32 -11.70 35.07
N ILE A 327 -5.38 -10.74 35.07
CA ILE A 327 -4.07 -10.89 34.43
C ILE A 327 -3.25 -12.00 35.11
N MET A 328 -3.27 -12.09 36.43
CA MET A 328 -2.56 -13.15 37.18
C MET A 328 -3.16 -14.55 36.94
N ASP A 329 -4.44 -14.65 36.57
CA ASP A 329 -5.06 -15.93 36.18
C ASP A 329 -4.54 -16.41 34.81
N ILE A 330 -4.13 -15.50 33.94
CA ILE A 330 -3.63 -15.81 32.60
C ILE A 330 -2.11 -15.95 32.60
N LEU A 331 -1.37 -14.97 33.19
CA LEU A 331 0.08 -14.95 33.19
C LEU A 331 0.67 -15.72 34.37
N PRO A 332 1.73 -16.50 34.18
CA PRO A 332 2.42 -17.17 35.29
C PRO A 332 3.28 -16.23 36.17
N HIS A 333 3.54 -15.01 35.69
CA HIS A 333 4.38 -14.02 36.38
C HIS A 333 3.76 -13.54 37.68
N ARG A 334 4.58 -13.24 38.68
CA ARG A 334 4.17 -12.71 39.99
C ARG A 334 5.10 -11.57 40.39
N PRO A 335 4.65 -10.64 41.26
CA PRO A 335 5.53 -9.62 41.81
C PRO A 335 6.80 -10.22 42.44
N PRO A 336 7.99 -9.63 42.23
CA PRO A 336 8.21 -8.31 41.60
C PRO A 336 8.37 -8.35 40.08
N PHE A 337 8.17 -9.49 39.42
CA PHE A 337 8.40 -9.66 37.99
C PHE A 337 7.11 -9.63 37.14
N LEU A 338 5.98 -9.28 37.73
CA LEU A 338 4.75 -8.97 37.00
C LEU A 338 4.75 -7.49 36.64
N LEU A 339 4.89 -7.20 35.34
CA LEU A 339 5.15 -5.84 34.83
C LEU A 339 3.99 -5.25 34.01
N ILE A 340 2.79 -5.76 34.22
CA ILE A 340 1.52 -5.26 33.64
C ILE A 340 0.50 -5.11 34.75
N ASP A 341 -0.19 -3.96 34.78
CA ASP A 341 -1.20 -3.64 35.82
C ASP A 341 -2.65 -3.77 35.31
N ARG A 342 -2.88 -3.47 34.02
CA ARG A 342 -4.21 -3.52 33.38
C ARG A 342 -4.10 -3.93 31.92
N ILE A 343 -5.14 -4.62 31.42
CA ILE A 343 -5.40 -4.72 29.98
C ILE A 343 -6.55 -3.79 29.64
N LEU A 344 -6.32 -2.92 28.68
CA LEU A 344 -7.26 -1.87 28.26
C LEU A 344 -8.07 -2.31 27.05
N GLU A 345 -7.45 -3.09 26.13
CA GLU A 345 -8.08 -3.60 24.93
C GLU A 345 -7.48 -4.96 24.54
N LEU A 346 -8.31 -5.87 24.04
CA LEU A 346 -7.89 -7.19 23.55
C LEU A 346 -8.75 -7.62 22.38
N SER A 347 -8.11 -8.08 21.32
CA SER A 347 -8.73 -8.65 20.12
C SER A 347 -7.98 -9.90 19.66
N ASP A 348 -8.44 -10.53 18.58
CA ASP A 348 -7.72 -11.68 17.98
C ASP A 348 -6.32 -11.33 17.44
N LYS A 349 -6.02 -10.05 17.25
CA LYS A 349 -4.79 -9.59 16.56
C LYS A 349 -3.93 -8.65 17.39
N HIS A 350 -4.47 -7.99 18.40
CA HIS A 350 -3.72 -7.04 19.20
C HIS A 350 -4.21 -6.99 20.66
N VAL A 351 -3.33 -6.48 21.50
CA VAL A 351 -3.61 -6.20 22.91
C VAL A 351 -3.02 -4.85 23.28
N ILE A 352 -3.73 -4.10 24.13
CA ILE A 352 -3.23 -2.88 24.75
C ILE A 352 -3.24 -3.05 26.25
N GLY A 353 -2.07 -2.92 26.85
CA GLY A 353 -1.85 -3.01 28.30
C GLY A 353 -1.23 -1.76 28.89
N MET A 354 -1.25 -1.69 30.20
CA MET A 354 -0.74 -0.55 30.96
C MET A 354 0.11 -0.99 32.15
N LYS A 355 1.17 -0.23 32.42
CA LYS A 355 1.96 -0.31 33.65
C LYS A 355 2.18 1.07 34.25
N ASN A 356 1.91 1.22 35.56
CA ASN A 356 2.35 2.35 36.34
C ASN A 356 3.79 2.14 36.82
N VAL A 357 4.67 3.04 36.51
CA VAL A 357 6.07 2.98 36.92
C VAL A 357 6.21 3.78 38.22
N THR A 358 6.22 3.08 39.35
CA THR A 358 6.32 3.75 40.64
C THR A 358 7.75 3.70 41.18
N MET A 359 8.12 4.62 42.07
CA MET A 359 9.45 4.63 42.73
C MET A 359 9.68 3.38 43.61
N ASN A 360 8.62 2.64 43.94
CA ASN A 360 8.70 1.43 44.77
C ASN A 360 9.16 0.19 44.00
N GLU A 361 9.42 0.32 42.68
CA GLU A 361 9.95 -0.78 41.88
C GLU A 361 11.38 -1.14 42.32
N ASN A 362 11.64 -2.43 42.56
CA ASN A 362 12.90 -2.92 43.08
C ASN A 362 14.12 -2.56 42.25
N PHE A 363 13.97 -2.43 40.93
CA PHE A 363 15.05 -2.13 40.02
C PHE A 363 15.59 -0.69 40.17
N PHE A 364 14.85 0.24 40.78
CA PHE A 364 15.32 1.60 41.03
C PHE A 364 16.34 1.70 42.15
N VAL A 365 16.45 0.67 43.00
CA VAL A 365 17.51 0.60 44.02
C VAL A 365 18.91 0.65 43.38
N GLY A 366 19.07 0.04 42.21
CA GLY A 366 20.34 -0.07 41.50
C GLY A 366 20.43 0.62 40.14
N HIS A 367 19.30 1.02 39.55
CA HIS A 367 19.29 1.52 38.16
C HIS A 367 18.67 2.93 38.04
N PHE A 368 19.30 4.04 38.42
CA PHE A 368 20.59 4.18 39.08
C PHE A 368 20.43 4.99 40.38
N PRO A 369 21.27 4.81 41.43
CA PRO A 369 21.21 5.63 42.63
C PRO A 369 21.30 7.12 42.28
N GLY A 370 20.31 7.93 42.75
CA GLY A 370 20.22 9.37 42.47
C GLY A 370 19.71 9.75 41.06
N ALA A 371 19.57 8.79 40.11
CA ALA A 371 19.07 9.04 38.76
C ALA A 371 18.22 7.84 38.26
N PRO A 372 17.06 7.59 38.88
CA PRO A 372 16.25 6.41 38.59
C PRO A 372 15.72 6.43 37.16
N VAL A 373 15.94 5.33 36.42
CA VAL A 373 15.43 5.08 35.05
C VAL A 373 14.97 3.64 34.97
N MET A 374 13.78 3.38 34.44
CA MET A 374 13.34 2.00 34.22
C MET A 374 14.29 1.30 33.21
N PRO A 375 14.87 0.14 33.57
CA PRO A 375 15.72 -0.60 32.65
C PRO A 375 15.01 -0.89 31.32
N GLY A 376 15.69 -0.60 30.18
CA GLY A 376 15.10 -0.83 28.86
C GLY A 376 14.71 -2.28 28.64
N VAL A 377 15.52 -3.23 29.14
CA VAL A 377 15.21 -4.68 29.04
C VAL A 377 13.91 -5.04 29.76
N LEU A 378 13.58 -4.37 30.88
CA LEU A 378 12.34 -4.59 31.60
C LEU A 378 11.13 -3.93 30.89
N GLN A 379 11.35 -2.88 30.10
CA GLN A 379 10.31 -2.34 29.22
C GLN A 379 9.96 -3.35 28.14
N VAL A 380 10.96 -4.03 27.55
CA VAL A 380 10.74 -5.10 26.55
C VAL A 380 10.03 -6.29 27.20
N GLU A 381 10.42 -6.67 28.40
CA GLU A 381 9.76 -7.74 29.16
C GLU A 381 8.28 -7.38 29.45
N ALA A 382 7.98 -6.15 29.86
CA ALA A 382 6.61 -5.69 30.09
C ALA A 382 5.77 -5.75 28.80
N MET A 383 6.34 -5.36 27.64
CA MET A 383 5.67 -5.53 26.35
C MET A 383 5.41 -7.01 26.04
N ALA A 384 6.35 -7.90 26.36
CA ALA A 384 6.20 -9.33 26.13
C ALA A 384 5.11 -9.93 27.03
N GLN A 385 5.03 -9.52 28.28
CA GLN A 385 3.94 -9.94 29.16
C GLN A 385 2.59 -9.45 28.66
N CYS A 386 2.51 -8.20 28.18
CA CYS A 386 1.31 -7.68 27.52
C CYS A 386 0.92 -8.56 26.31
N GLY A 387 1.86 -8.83 25.39
CA GLY A 387 1.65 -9.74 24.26
C GLY A 387 1.31 -11.17 24.69
N GLY A 388 1.88 -11.63 25.81
CA GLY A 388 1.60 -12.93 26.43
C GLY A 388 0.14 -13.10 26.82
N VAL A 389 -0.53 -12.04 27.30
CA VAL A 389 -1.97 -12.08 27.58
C VAL A 389 -2.76 -12.39 26.32
N LEU A 390 -2.43 -11.72 25.16
CA LEU A 390 -3.10 -12.01 23.90
C LEU A 390 -2.93 -13.48 23.49
N VAL A 391 -1.72 -14.01 23.53
CA VAL A 391 -1.44 -15.38 23.08
C VAL A 391 -2.07 -16.41 23.98
N LEU A 392 -1.96 -16.23 25.30
CA LEU A 392 -2.53 -17.16 26.28
C LEU A 392 -4.05 -17.11 26.33
N SER A 393 -4.67 -16.00 25.94
CA SER A 393 -6.13 -15.92 25.78
C SER A 393 -6.68 -16.75 24.61
N THR A 394 -5.80 -17.28 23.73
CA THR A 394 -6.21 -18.16 22.61
C THR A 394 -6.31 -19.64 22.99
N VAL A 395 -5.87 -20.01 24.18
CA VAL A 395 -5.94 -21.40 24.69
C VAL A 395 -6.97 -21.54 25.80
N PRO A 396 -7.64 -22.70 25.95
CA PRO A 396 -8.74 -22.88 26.92
C PRO A 396 -8.27 -22.97 28.38
N ASP A 397 -6.99 -23.31 28.60
CA ASP A 397 -6.39 -23.58 29.92
C ASP A 397 -5.05 -22.83 30.08
N PRO A 398 -5.06 -21.45 30.04
CA PRO A 398 -3.84 -20.63 30.01
C PRO A 398 -2.89 -20.91 31.19
N GLU A 399 -3.43 -21.24 32.37
CA GLU A 399 -2.67 -21.60 33.56
C GLU A 399 -1.72 -22.80 33.36
N ASN A 400 -1.98 -23.63 32.36
CA ASN A 400 -1.15 -24.80 32.01
C ASN A 400 -0.08 -24.51 30.98
N TYR A 401 0.10 -23.26 30.56
CA TYR A 401 1.10 -22.87 29.55
C TYR A 401 2.12 -21.89 30.11
N LEU A 402 3.29 -21.92 29.50
CA LEU A 402 4.37 -20.94 29.69
C LEU A 402 4.71 -20.32 28.36
N THR A 403 5.18 -19.09 28.39
CA THR A 403 5.63 -18.34 27.19
C THR A 403 7.13 -18.17 27.29
N TYR A 404 7.85 -18.61 26.26
CA TYR A 404 9.31 -18.48 26.16
C TYR A 404 9.69 -17.58 24.99
N PHE A 405 10.57 -16.62 25.23
CA PHE A 405 11.18 -15.85 24.17
C PHE A 405 11.99 -16.75 23.23
N MET A 406 11.80 -16.57 21.95
CA MET A 406 12.62 -17.17 20.90
C MET A 406 13.57 -16.14 20.29
N LYS A 407 13.09 -14.90 20.10
CA LYS A 407 13.83 -13.86 19.41
C LYS A 407 13.29 -12.47 19.75
N MET A 408 14.20 -11.48 19.77
CA MET A 408 13.89 -10.06 19.87
C MET A 408 14.66 -9.33 18.78
N ASP A 409 13.96 -8.61 17.90
CA ASP A 409 14.54 -7.85 16.82
C ASP A 409 14.14 -6.38 16.90
N ASN A 410 14.88 -5.54 16.19
CA ASN A 410 14.54 -4.14 15.99
C ASN A 410 14.23 -3.36 17.28
N VAL A 411 14.82 -3.78 18.41
CA VAL A 411 14.63 -3.12 19.72
C VAL A 411 15.27 -1.74 19.67
N LYS A 412 14.47 -0.70 19.96
CA LYS A 412 14.93 0.68 20.02
C LYS A 412 14.32 1.40 21.20
N PHE A 413 15.17 1.97 22.02
CA PHE A 413 14.80 2.86 23.13
C PHE A 413 14.89 4.30 22.66
N LYS A 414 13.76 5.01 22.66
CA LYS A 414 13.64 6.37 22.12
C LYS A 414 13.79 7.42 23.21
N GLN A 415 13.24 7.14 24.40
CA GLN A 415 13.23 8.05 25.53
C GLN A 415 13.36 7.27 26.83
N LYS A 416 13.80 7.96 27.89
CA LYS A 416 13.87 7.41 29.25
C LYS A 416 12.44 7.27 29.80
N VAL A 417 12.22 6.23 30.58
CA VAL A 417 11.02 6.01 31.39
C VAL A 417 11.41 6.19 32.84
N LEU A 418 10.72 7.07 33.54
CA LEU A 418 11.06 7.54 34.90
C LEU A 418 9.98 7.14 35.91
N PRO A 419 10.29 7.11 37.21
CA PRO A 419 9.25 6.99 38.26
C PRO A 419 8.19 8.08 38.10
N GLY A 420 6.92 7.69 38.15
CA GLY A 420 5.78 8.56 37.90
C GLY A 420 5.19 8.45 36.49
N ASP A 421 5.90 7.83 35.54
CA ASP A 421 5.35 7.59 34.21
C ASP A 421 4.32 6.47 34.22
N THR A 422 3.34 6.57 33.31
CA THR A 422 2.46 5.47 32.94
C THR A 422 2.82 5.00 31.54
N LEU A 423 3.20 3.72 31.44
CA LEU A 423 3.46 3.07 30.15
C LEU A 423 2.18 2.47 29.59
N ILE A 424 1.89 2.80 28.35
CA ILE A 424 0.86 2.11 27.53
C ILE A 424 1.58 1.24 26.51
N PHE A 425 1.27 -0.03 26.48
CA PHE A 425 1.83 -0.97 25.54
C PHE A 425 0.80 -1.36 24.49
N LYS A 426 1.22 -1.37 23.22
CA LYS A 426 0.43 -1.91 22.10
C LYS A 426 1.22 -3.02 21.45
N CYS A 427 0.69 -4.25 21.47
CA CYS A 427 1.29 -5.40 20.81
C CYS A 427 0.34 -5.91 19.73
N GLU A 428 0.83 -6.07 18.50
CA GLU A 428 0.07 -6.50 17.34
C GLU A 428 0.73 -7.73 16.69
N LEU A 429 -0.05 -8.75 16.35
CA LEU A 429 0.45 -9.91 15.60
C LEU A 429 0.85 -9.50 14.18
N ILE A 430 2.09 -9.78 13.80
CA ILE A 430 2.61 -9.61 12.43
C ILE A 430 2.09 -10.72 11.52
N SER A 431 1.90 -11.90 12.08
CA SER A 431 1.40 -13.09 11.38
C SER A 431 0.51 -13.92 12.31
N PRO A 432 -0.40 -14.74 11.77
CA PRO A 432 -1.19 -15.67 12.59
C PRO A 432 -0.32 -16.60 13.43
N ILE A 433 -0.79 -16.91 14.65
CA ILE A 433 -0.12 -17.87 15.54
C ILE A 433 -0.11 -19.25 14.87
N ARG A 434 1.08 -19.88 14.79
CA ARG A 434 1.25 -21.20 14.19
C ARG A 434 2.10 -22.09 15.08
N ARG A 435 1.60 -23.29 15.41
CA ARG A 435 2.30 -24.28 16.26
C ARG A 435 2.76 -23.69 17.61
N GLY A 436 1.95 -22.80 18.19
CA GLY A 436 2.29 -22.10 19.42
C GLY A 436 3.34 -21.00 19.29
N ILE A 437 3.82 -20.70 18.07
CA ILE A 437 4.74 -19.58 17.82
C ILE A 437 3.94 -18.35 17.46
N CYS A 438 4.19 -17.25 18.16
CA CYS A 438 3.66 -15.92 17.90
C CYS A 438 4.77 -14.96 17.49
N HIS A 439 4.45 -14.03 16.59
CA HIS A 439 5.35 -12.98 16.11
C HIS A 439 4.61 -11.65 16.17
N MET A 440 5.12 -10.70 16.95
CA MET A 440 4.44 -9.45 17.27
C MET A 440 5.32 -8.24 17.04
N GLN A 441 4.72 -7.15 16.59
CA GLN A 441 5.26 -5.81 16.71
C GLN A 441 4.76 -5.19 18.01
N ALA A 442 5.67 -4.68 18.84
CA ALA A 442 5.35 -4.09 20.13
C ALA A 442 5.84 -2.65 20.23
N TYR A 443 5.02 -1.80 20.83
CA TYR A 443 5.28 -0.39 21.07
C TYR A 443 4.96 -0.05 22.52
N GLY A 444 5.83 0.74 23.17
CA GLY A 444 5.59 1.31 24.49
C GLY A 444 5.57 2.83 24.42
N TYR A 445 4.58 3.44 25.05
CA TYR A 445 4.36 4.88 25.07
C TYR A 445 4.33 5.39 26.51
N ALA A 446 4.93 6.57 26.72
CA ALA A 446 4.81 7.33 27.98
C ALA A 446 4.64 8.81 27.65
N ASN A 447 3.81 9.52 28.42
CA ASN A 447 3.59 10.97 28.26
C ASN A 447 3.24 11.38 26.81
N GLY A 448 2.43 10.58 26.11
CA GLY A 448 2.02 10.84 24.74
C GLY A 448 3.11 10.63 23.68
N LYS A 449 4.20 9.93 24.01
CA LYS A 449 5.34 9.71 23.10
C LYS A 449 5.77 8.25 23.07
N LEU A 450 6.22 7.78 21.90
CA LEU A 450 6.86 6.48 21.75
C LEU A 450 8.19 6.46 22.51
N VAL A 451 8.34 5.57 23.49
CA VAL A 451 9.54 5.43 24.32
C VAL A 451 10.35 4.18 23.98
N VAL A 452 9.69 3.10 23.56
CA VAL A 452 10.33 1.84 23.17
C VAL A 452 9.54 1.16 22.06
N GLU A 453 10.25 0.51 21.13
CA GLU A 453 9.69 -0.36 20.12
C GLU A 453 10.51 -1.66 20.01
N ALA A 454 9.87 -2.77 19.71
CA ALA A 454 10.52 -4.06 19.52
C ALA A 454 9.66 -4.98 18.64
N GLU A 455 10.32 -5.91 17.98
CA GLU A 455 9.70 -7.04 17.31
C GLU A 455 9.98 -8.28 18.16
N LEU A 456 8.94 -8.98 18.60
CA LEU A 456 9.01 -10.05 19.59
C LEU A 456 8.51 -11.36 19.00
N MET A 457 9.30 -12.43 19.16
CA MET A 457 8.89 -13.78 18.81
C MET A 457 8.93 -14.65 20.05
N ALA A 458 7.86 -15.37 20.32
CA ALA A 458 7.75 -16.25 21.47
C ALA A 458 7.00 -17.52 21.11
N GLN A 459 7.21 -18.58 21.91
CA GLN A 459 6.49 -19.84 21.82
C GLN A 459 5.75 -20.12 23.11
N ILE A 460 4.46 -20.48 23.03
CA ILE A 460 3.73 -21.05 24.15
C ILE A 460 3.96 -22.56 24.18
N ALA A 461 4.28 -23.07 25.36
CA ALA A 461 4.48 -24.48 25.61
C ALA A 461 3.67 -24.94 26.83
N LYS A 462 3.03 -26.09 26.75
CA LYS A 462 2.31 -26.67 27.88
C LYS A 462 3.30 -27.02 28.99
N LYS A 463 2.95 -26.75 30.24
CA LYS A 463 3.73 -27.20 31.40
C LYS A 463 3.84 -28.71 31.39
N GLN A 464 5.05 -29.24 31.61
CA GLN A 464 5.28 -30.66 31.75
C GLN A 464 4.83 -31.17 33.11
#